data_515681d64e1ffee9620fa0d564465a01
#
_entry.id   515681d64e1ffee9620fa0d564465a01
#
_cell.length_a   1.000
_cell.length_b   1.000
_cell.length_c   1.000
_cell.angle_alpha   90.00
_cell.angle_beta   90.00
_cell.angle_gamma   90.00
#
_symmetry.space_group_name_H-M   'P 1'
#
loop_
_entity.id
_entity.type
_entity.pdbx_description
1 polymer ?
#
loop_
_entity_poly.entity_id
_entity_poly.type
_entity_poly.pdbx_seq_one_letter_code
_entity_poly.pdbx_strand_id
1 'polypeptide(L)'
;MTDKPARVVDAHVHLWDPARTDWYPYLTRPGSDVAGTGMYRPFDVETYRSESARWNVEKFVNVAAATGPNSVEETIELDRNAEERGGPTAIIGGLPPTDTVADAVALLDRQMEAPRFRGVRPMGPLGDPVPDDAVLGELRDRNLVFELMAHPDQLQAAAARLAAFGDLSIVVEHTGWPRTNTDDERVLWRKGLAALADLGDHVVCKLSGLSMPFGTMDRGAFAPWLEYAIEMFGANRCMFASNFPVDSAAGTFDNLYTTFSEVTSTLAETARDKLFAATAERVYRI
;
A
#
# COMPACT_ATOMS: atom_id res chain seq x y z
N MET A 1 12.34 -22.16 14.91
CA MET A 1 11.19 -21.96 13.99
C MET A 1 10.58 -20.64 14.39
N THR A 2 10.55 -19.66 13.47
CA THR A 2 9.84 -18.38 13.71
C THR A 2 8.37 -18.69 13.94
N ASP A 3 7.82 -18.15 15.03
CA ASP A 3 6.43 -18.32 15.37
C ASP A 3 5.59 -17.49 14.37
N LYS A 4 4.92 -18.17 13.45
CA LYS A 4 4.10 -17.51 12.42
C LYS A 4 2.82 -16.95 13.04
N PRO A 5 2.32 -15.79 12.58
CA PRO A 5 1.01 -15.29 12.98
C PRO A 5 -0.06 -16.32 12.56
N ALA A 6 -1.14 -16.41 13.34
CA ALA A 6 -2.24 -17.34 13.07
C ALA A 6 -2.93 -17.06 11.73
N ARG A 7 -2.99 -15.80 11.34
CA ARG A 7 -3.63 -15.31 10.11
C ARG A 7 -2.93 -14.08 9.54
N VAL A 8 -3.12 -13.83 8.25
CA VAL A 8 -2.58 -12.68 7.53
C VAL A 8 -3.69 -12.05 6.68
N VAL A 9 -3.76 -10.74 6.70
CA VAL A 9 -4.45 -9.90 5.72
C VAL A 9 -3.38 -9.07 5.02
N ASP A 10 -3.08 -9.39 3.78
CA ASP A 10 -2.08 -8.66 3.00
C ASP A 10 -2.67 -7.33 2.51
N ALA A 11 -2.18 -6.23 3.06
CA ALA A 11 -2.78 -4.91 2.85
C ALA A 11 -2.36 -4.22 1.54
N HIS A 12 -1.49 -4.84 0.71
CA HIS A 12 -1.03 -4.24 -0.54
C HIS A 12 -0.50 -5.28 -1.53
N VAL A 13 -1.27 -5.55 -2.55
CA VAL A 13 -0.92 -6.45 -3.66
C VAL A 13 -1.24 -5.73 -4.97
N HIS A 14 -0.48 -5.97 -6.01
CA HIS A 14 -0.81 -5.57 -7.37
C HIS A 14 -1.12 -6.79 -8.21
N LEU A 15 -2.23 -6.75 -8.92
CA LEU A 15 -2.57 -7.75 -9.93
C LEU A 15 -2.44 -7.10 -11.31
N TRP A 16 -1.70 -7.70 -12.23
CA TRP A 16 -1.49 -7.16 -13.56
C TRP A 16 -1.20 -8.21 -14.63
N ASP A 17 -1.42 -7.82 -15.87
CA ASP A 17 -0.96 -8.54 -17.04
C ASP A 17 -0.11 -7.61 -17.93
N PRO A 18 1.21 -7.82 -18.04
CA PRO A 18 2.11 -6.99 -18.86
C PRO A 18 1.74 -6.98 -20.36
N ALA A 19 0.95 -7.92 -20.84
CA ALA A 19 0.45 -7.92 -22.21
C ALA A 19 -0.52 -6.75 -22.48
N ARG A 20 -1.12 -6.19 -21.42
CA ARG A 20 -1.97 -4.98 -21.50
C ARG A 20 -1.10 -3.73 -21.43
N THR A 21 -0.39 -3.46 -22.50
CA THR A 21 0.63 -2.39 -22.57
C THR A 21 0.07 -0.97 -22.40
N ASP A 22 -1.19 -0.76 -22.70
CA ASP A 22 -1.95 0.46 -22.49
C ASP A 22 -2.34 0.68 -21.02
N TRP A 23 -2.48 -0.40 -20.24
CA TRP A 23 -2.76 -0.34 -18.81
C TRP A 23 -1.48 -0.20 -17.97
N TYR A 24 -0.44 -0.94 -18.35
CA TYR A 24 0.82 -1.05 -17.61
C TYR A 24 2.03 -0.68 -18.47
N PRO A 25 2.09 0.55 -19.03
CA PRO A 25 3.16 0.94 -19.96
C PRO A 25 4.56 0.93 -19.33
N TYR A 26 4.65 1.06 -18.02
CA TYR A 26 5.91 1.02 -17.29
C TYR A 26 6.50 -0.40 -17.17
N LEU A 27 5.67 -1.45 -17.32
CA LEU A 27 6.14 -2.84 -17.31
C LEU A 27 6.81 -3.24 -18.65
N THR A 28 6.60 -2.47 -19.71
CA THR A 28 7.01 -2.84 -21.07
C THR A 28 8.08 -1.95 -21.66
N ARG A 29 8.46 -0.86 -20.99
CA ARG A 29 9.47 0.08 -21.55
C ARG A 29 10.84 -0.57 -21.61
N PRO A 30 11.47 -0.66 -22.80
CA PRO A 30 12.87 -1.05 -22.91
C PRO A 30 13.76 -0.12 -22.08
N GLY A 31 14.62 -0.71 -21.24
CA GLY A 31 15.50 0.06 -20.35
C GLY A 31 14.82 0.61 -19.09
N SER A 32 13.57 0.27 -18.81
CA SER A 32 13.04 0.44 -17.46
C SER A 32 13.75 -0.55 -16.53
N ASP A 33 14.17 -0.10 -15.35
CA ASP A 33 14.75 -0.97 -14.30
C ASP A 33 13.83 -2.14 -13.95
N VAL A 34 12.54 -1.99 -14.24
CA VAL A 34 11.47 -2.98 -14.08
C VAL A 34 11.68 -4.24 -14.95
N ALA A 35 12.18 -4.10 -16.19
CA ALA A 35 12.36 -5.24 -17.10
C ALA A 35 13.40 -6.28 -16.62
N GLY A 36 14.33 -5.88 -15.75
CA GLY A 36 15.35 -6.76 -15.17
C GLY A 36 14.95 -7.40 -13.84
N THR A 37 13.84 -6.98 -13.23
CA THR A 37 13.50 -7.32 -11.84
C THR A 37 12.59 -8.54 -11.67
N GLY A 38 12.17 -9.21 -12.74
CA GLY A 38 11.18 -10.28 -12.67
C GLY A 38 9.73 -9.80 -12.54
N MET A 39 9.48 -8.49 -12.55
CA MET A 39 8.12 -7.92 -12.54
C MET A 39 7.42 -8.04 -13.91
N TYR A 40 8.16 -8.23 -14.99
CA TYR A 40 7.60 -8.45 -16.34
C TYR A 40 7.04 -9.88 -16.47
N ARG A 41 5.99 -10.15 -15.74
CA ARG A 41 5.24 -11.41 -15.82
C ARG A 41 3.79 -11.17 -15.42
N PRO A 42 2.84 -11.96 -15.93
CA PRO A 42 1.49 -11.96 -15.39
C PRO A 42 1.52 -12.25 -13.90
N PHE A 43 0.75 -11.48 -13.14
CA PHE A 43 0.59 -11.68 -11.71
C PHE A 43 -0.89 -11.57 -11.36
N ASP A 44 -1.54 -12.70 -11.37
CA ASP A 44 -2.96 -12.86 -11.07
C ASP A 44 -3.18 -13.46 -9.68
N VAL A 45 -4.45 -13.67 -9.31
CA VAL A 45 -4.83 -14.22 -8.01
C VAL A 45 -4.26 -15.62 -7.79
N GLU A 46 -4.20 -16.46 -8.83
CA GLU A 46 -3.67 -17.83 -8.73
C GLU A 46 -2.17 -17.80 -8.44
N THR A 47 -1.43 -16.97 -9.17
CA THR A 47 0.00 -16.74 -8.95
C THR A 47 0.27 -16.21 -7.54
N TYR A 48 -0.49 -15.19 -7.12
CA TYR A 48 -0.39 -14.64 -5.77
C TYR A 48 -0.63 -15.69 -4.69
N ARG A 49 -1.71 -16.48 -4.81
CA ARG A 49 -2.03 -17.55 -3.87
C ARG A 49 -0.96 -18.65 -3.82
N SER A 50 -0.37 -18.99 -4.96
CA SER A 50 0.75 -19.92 -5.03
C SER A 50 1.99 -19.40 -4.29
N GLU A 51 2.36 -18.13 -4.49
CA GLU A 51 3.54 -17.54 -3.86
C GLU A 51 3.36 -17.31 -2.35
N SER A 52 2.14 -17.02 -1.91
CA SER A 52 1.80 -16.82 -0.51
C SER A 52 1.43 -18.09 0.27
N ALA A 53 1.39 -19.25 -0.40
CA ALA A 53 0.82 -20.51 0.14
C ALA A 53 1.44 -21.02 1.46
N ARG A 54 2.64 -20.57 1.81
CA ARG A 54 3.29 -20.92 3.10
C ARG A 54 2.73 -20.15 4.30
N TRP A 55 1.89 -19.15 4.05
CA TRP A 55 1.28 -18.28 5.05
C TRP A 55 -0.25 -18.39 4.98
N ASN A 56 -0.92 -18.27 6.13
CA ASN A 56 -2.40 -18.27 6.17
C ASN A 56 -2.94 -16.89 5.75
N VAL A 57 -2.82 -16.58 4.46
CA VAL A 57 -3.37 -15.33 3.91
C VAL A 57 -4.86 -15.51 3.65
N GLU A 58 -5.67 -15.02 4.56
CA GLU A 58 -7.14 -15.12 4.49
C GLU A 58 -7.73 -14.10 3.50
N LYS A 59 -7.20 -12.87 3.52
CA LYS A 59 -7.68 -11.75 2.73
C LYS A 59 -6.51 -10.97 2.13
N PHE A 60 -6.77 -10.25 1.05
CA PHE A 60 -5.79 -9.29 0.50
C PHE A 60 -6.47 -8.10 -0.16
N VAL A 61 -5.76 -6.98 -0.17
CA VAL A 61 -6.17 -5.70 -0.75
C VAL A 61 -5.39 -5.47 -2.03
N ASN A 62 -6.08 -5.35 -3.17
CA ASN A 62 -5.43 -4.89 -4.39
C ASN A 62 -5.30 -3.37 -4.35
N VAL A 63 -4.14 -2.87 -4.74
CA VAL A 63 -3.89 -1.44 -4.92
C VAL A 63 -3.62 -1.18 -6.40
N ALA A 64 -4.22 -0.15 -6.96
CA ALA A 64 -4.16 0.14 -8.38
C ALA A 64 -2.73 0.16 -8.93
N ALA A 65 -2.55 -0.46 -10.08
CA ALA A 65 -1.30 -0.51 -10.83
C ALA A 65 -1.45 0.07 -12.23
N ALA A 66 -2.64 0.00 -12.83
CA ALA A 66 -2.92 0.57 -14.14
C ALA A 66 -2.81 2.10 -14.13
N THR A 67 -2.46 2.69 -15.26
CA THR A 67 -2.22 4.12 -15.40
C THR A 67 -3.34 4.84 -16.15
N GLY A 68 -3.44 6.16 -15.94
CA GLY A 68 -4.45 6.99 -16.60
C GLY A 68 -5.89 6.50 -16.33
N PRO A 69 -6.78 6.63 -17.32
CA PRO A 69 -8.19 6.19 -17.19
C PRO A 69 -8.33 4.70 -16.87
N ASN A 70 -7.37 3.90 -17.30
CA ASN A 70 -7.37 2.45 -17.08
C ASN A 70 -7.27 2.07 -15.59
N SER A 71 -6.77 2.96 -14.72
CA SER A 71 -6.76 2.72 -13.28
C SER A 71 -8.16 2.65 -12.65
N VAL A 72 -9.14 3.29 -13.26
CA VAL A 72 -10.55 3.21 -12.88
C VAL A 72 -11.18 1.92 -13.37
N GLU A 73 -10.93 1.57 -14.65
CA GLU A 73 -11.45 0.33 -15.23
C GLU A 73 -10.82 -0.91 -14.60
N GLU A 74 -9.57 -0.83 -14.11
CA GLU A 74 -8.94 -1.87 -13.31
C GLU A 74 -9.77 -2.21 -12.07
N THR A 75 -10.25 -1.20 -11.34
CA THR A 75 -11.12 -1.38 -10.16
C THR A 75 -12.39 -2.18 -10.53
N ILE A 76 -13.05 -1.78 -11.61
CA ILE A 76 -14.30 -2.41 -12.08
C ILE A 76 -14.06 -3.87 -12.53
N GLU A 77 -12.98 -4.11 -13.26
CA GLU A 77 -12.65 -5.45 -13.76
C GLU A 77 -12.26 -6.40 -12.63
N LEU A 78 -11.43 -5.93 -11.67
CA LEU A 78 -11.04 -6.72 -10.52
C LEU A 78 -12.23 -7.09 -9.64
N ASP A 79 -13.14 -6.16 -9.37
CA ASP A 79 -14.35 -6.43 -8.58
C ASP A 79 -15.25 -7.45 -9.26
N ARG A 80 -15.48 -7.29 -10.56
CA ARG A 80 -16.32 -8.19 -11.35
C ARG A 80 -15.83 -9.64 -11.31
N ASN A 81 -14.51 -9.83 -11.32
CA ASN A 81 -13.89 -11.15 -11.38
C ASN A 81 -13.56 -11.73 -9.99
N ALA A 82 -13.72 -10.93 -8.92
CA ALA A 82 -13.21 -11.29 -7.59
C ALA A 82 -13.84 -12.55 -7.00
N GLU A 83 -15.14 -12.79 -7.19
CA GLU A 83 -15.81 -13.99 -6.66
C GLU A 83 -15.32 -15.26 -7.33
N GLU A 84 -15.21 -15.26 -8.65
CA GLU A 84 -14.76 -16.42 -9.42
C GLU A 84 -13.29 -16.73 -9.14
N ARG A 85 -12.45 -15.70 -8.99
CA ARG A 85 -11.00 -15.84 -8.80
C ARG A 85 -10.56 -15.97 -7.35
N GLY A 86 -11.46 -15.75 -6.39
CA GLY A 86 -11.13 -15.81 -4.96
C GLY A 86 -10.38 -14.57 -4.43
N GLY A 87 -10.68 -13.41 -4.99
CA GLY A 87 -10.13 -12.12 -4.56
C GLY A 87 -9.91 -11.13 -5.71
N PRO A 88 -9.56 -9.88 -5.40
CA PRO A 88 -9.21 -9.30 -4.09
C PRO A 88 -10.42 -9.16 -3.14
N THR A 89 -10.14 -9.03 -1.84
CA THR A 89 -11.19 -8.79 -0.83
C THR A 89 -11.60 -7.32 -0.78
N ALA A 90 -10.65 -6.42 -0.99
CA ALA A 90 -10.86 -4.98 -1.14
C ALA A 90 -9.98 -4.40 -2.25
N ILE A 91 -10.36 -3.24 -2.76
CA ILE A 91 -9.66 -2.56 -3.86
C ILE A 91 -9.44 -1.10 -3.48
N ILE A 92 -8.20 -0.67 -3.53
CA ILE A 92 -7.79 0.72 -3.59
C ILE A 92 -7.53 1.04 -5.04
N GLY A 93 -8.40 1.86 -5.60
CA GLY A 93 -8.31 2.25 -7.01
C GLY A 93 -7.34 3.38 -7.27
N GLY A 94 -7.10 3.67 -8.52
CA GLY A 94 -6.29 4.81 -8.91
C GLY A 94 -7.10 6.10 -8.99
N LEU A 95 -6.47 7.21 -8.62
CA LEU A 95 -6.96 8.55 -8.90
C LEU A 95 -5.97 9.24 -9.84
N PRO A 96 -6.16 9.15 -11.17
CA PRO A 96 -5.30 9.86 -12.12
C PRO A 96 -5.47 11.37 -11.98
N PRO A 97 -4.49 12.18 -12.39
CA PRO A 97 -4.63 13.64 -12.44
C PRO A 97 -5.86 14.04 -13.23
N THR A 98 -6.59 15.04 -12.73
CA THR A 98 -7.78 15.62 -13.37
C THR A 98 -7.66 17.13 -13.46
N ASP A 99 -8.33 17.73 -14.44
CA ASP A 99 -8.33 19.19 -14.63
C ASP A 99 -9.26 19.91 -13.63
N THR A 100 -10.29 19.21 -13.16
CA THR A 100 -11.29 19.77 -12.23
C THR A 100 -11.64 18.77 -11.12
N VAL A 101 -12.14 19.32 -10.01
CA VAL A 101 -12.71 18.49 -8.91
C VAL A 101 -13.91 17.66 -9.42
N ALA A 102 -14.72 18.21 -10.32
CA ALA A 102 -15.86 17.48 -10.89
C ALA A 102 -15.42 16.25 -11.67
N ASP A 103 -14.30 16.31 -12.38
CA ASP A 103 -13.73 15.15 -13.07
C ASP A 103 -13.24 14.11 -12.06
N ALA A 104 -12.56 14.53 -11.00
CA ALA A 104 -12.15 13.62 -9.94
C ALA A 104 -13.36 12.91 -9.28
N VAL A 105 -14.42 13.66 -8.99
CA VAL A 105 -15.68 13.13 -8.43
C VAL A 105 -16.28 12.09 -9.37
N ALA A 106 -16.33 12.36 -10.67
CA ALA A 106 -16.86 11.39 -11.66
C ALA A 106 -16.05 10.07 -11.66
N LEU A 107 -14.73 10.15 -11.50
CA LEU A 107 -13.88 8.94 -11.39
C LEU A 107 -14.13 8.18 -10.08
N LEU A 108 -14.38 8.87 -8.98
CA LEU A 108 -14.76 8.25 -7.71
C LEU A 108 -16.12 7.56 -7.81
N ASP A 109 -17.12 8.26 -8.35
CA ASP A 109 -18.47 7.71 -8.52
C ASP A 109 -18.47 6.45 -9.41
N ARG A 110 -17.66 6.47 -10.48
CA ARG A 110 -17.48 5.29 -11.34
C ARG A 110 -16.87 4.11 -10.58
N GLN A 111 -15.86 4.32 -9.77
CA GLN A 111 -15.21 3.26 -8.97
C GLN A 111 -16.11 2.75 -7.83
N MET A 112 -16.98 3.60 -7.30
CA MET A 112 -17.95 3.22 -6.27
C MET A 112 -19.04 2.24 -6.77
N GLU A 113 -19.15 2.04 -8.08
CA GLU A 113 -19.99 0.96 -8.64
C GLU A 113 -19.44 -0.43 -8.28
N ALA A 114 -18.16 -0.54 -7.91
CA ALA A 114 -17.51 -1.76 -7.48
C ALA A 114 -17.68 -1.96 -5.95
N PRO A 115 -18.45 -2.98 -5.47
CA PRO A 115 -18.70 -3.19 -4.04
C PRO A 115 -17.46 -3.37 -3.15
N ARG A 116 -16.32 -3.79 -3.73
CA ARG A 116 -15.05 -3.98 -3.03
C ARG A 116 -14.16 -2.73 -3.01
N PHE A 117 -14.54 -1.67 -3.69
CA PHE A 117 -13.81 -0.40 -3.67
C PHE A 117 -13.83 0.23 -2.27
N ARG A 118 -12.66 0.66 -1.77
CA ARG A 118 -12.53 1.22 -0.42
C ARG A 118 -11.86 2.57 -0.37
N GLY A 119 -11.21 2.99 -1.43
CA GLY A 119 -10.47 4.24 -1.47
C GLY A 119 -9.57 4.34 -2.67
N VAL A 120 -8.74 5.36 -2.69
CA VAL A 120 -7.85 5.65 -3.81
C VAL A 120 -6.44 5.96 -3.37
N ARG A 121 -5.49 5.74 -4.30
CA ARG A 121 -4.18 6.39 -4.29
C ARG A 121 -4.03 7.28 -5.53
N PRO A 122 -3.37 8.44 -5.42
CA PRO A 122 -3.04 9.26 -6.57
C PRO A 122 -2.14 8.51 -7.56
N MET A 123 -2.45 8.63 -8.85
CA MET A 123 -1.70 8.00 -9.94
C MET A 123 -1.17 9.09 -10.86
N GLY A 124 0.12 9.39 -10.80
CA GLY A 124 0.71 10.43 -11.64
C GLY A 124 2.17 10.69 -11.30
N PRO A 125 2.76 11.72 -11.91
CA PRO A 125 4.10 12.15 -11.53
C PRO A 125 4.14 12.49 -10.05
N LEU A 126 5.18 12.07 -9.34
CA LEU A 126 5.38 12.28 -7.91
C LEU A 126 5.73 13.78 -7.63
N GLY A 127 4.78 14.67 -7.95
CA GLY A 127 4.85 16.07 -7.58
C GLY A 127 4.33 16.29 -6.15
N ASP A 128 3.17 16.89 -6.02
CA ASP A 128 2.45 16.97 -4.74
C ASP A 128 1.72 15.63 -4.49
N PRO A 129 2.04 14.91 -3.40
CA PRO A 129 1.42 13.62 -3.11
C PRO A 129 -0.01 13.76 -2.53
N VAL A 130 -0.43 14.98 -2.22
CA VAL A 130 -1.73 15.28 -1.62
C VAL A 130 -2.60 15.99 -2.65
N PRO A 131 -3.76 15.43 -3.05
CA PRO A 131 -4.66 16.07 -4.00
C PRO A 131 -5.29 17.36 -3.43
N ASP A 132 -6.05 18.05 -4.25
CA ASP A 132 -6.77 19.25 -3.82
C ASP A 132 -7.66 18.99 -2.61
N ASP A 133 -7.76 19.99 -1.72
CA ASP A 133 -8.53 19.90 -0.48
C ASP A 133 -10.01 19.57 -0.73
N ALA A 134 -10.57 20.01 -1.86
CA ALA A 134 -11.92 19.65 -2.25
C ALA A 134 -12.06 18.17 -2.59
N VAL A 135 -11.03 17.56 -3.20
CA VAL A 135 -11.01 16.12 -3.47
C VAL A 135 -10.87 15.32 -2.17
N LEU A 136 -10.02 15.77 -1.23
CA LEU A 136 -9.94 15.17 0.11
C LEU A 136 -11.28 15.23 0.85
N GLY A 137 -12.01 16.34 0.73
CA GLY A 137 -13.36 16.50 1.25
C GLY A 137 -14.32 15.46 0.67
N GLU A 138 -14.29 15.25 -0.64
CA GLU A 138 -15.11 14.24 -1.31
C GLU A 138 -14.77 12.79 -0.87
N LEU A 139 -13.50 12.48 -0.65
CA LEU A 139 -13.08 11.18 -0.12
C LEU A 139 -13.62 10.96 1.31
N ARG A 140 -13.49 11.96 2.17
CA ARG A 140 -14.03 11.95 3.54
C ARG A 140 -15.54 11.73 3.54
N ASP A 141 -16.29 12.52 2.78
CA ASP A 141 -17.76 12.53 2.77
C ASP A 141 -18.33 11.20 2.21
N ARG A 142 -17.56 10.51 1.38
CA ARG A 142 -17.85 9.16 0.88
C ARG A 142 -17.30 8.04 1.76
N ASN A 143 -16.64 8.36 2.89
CA ASN A 143 -15.98 7.38 3.75
C ASN A 143 -14.97 6.50 2.98
N LEU A 144 -14.21 7.12 2.07
CA LEU A 144 -13.16 6.48 1.30
C LEU A 144 -11.80 6.68 1.97
N VAL A 145 -10.92 5.69 1.81
CA VAL A 145 -9.54 5.75 2.28
C VAL A 145 -8.70 6.56 1.28
N PHE A 146 -7.89 7.46 1.78
CA PHE A 146 -6.82 8.11 1.03
C PHE A 146 -5.50 7.42 1.32
N GLU A 147 -4.86 6.83 0.31
CA GLU A 147 -3.51 6.26 0.45
C GLU A 147 -2.47 7.29 0.00
N LEU A 148 -1.67 7.73 0.96
CA LEU A 148 -0.62 8.72 0.77
C LEU A 148 0.66 8.03 0.31
N MET A 149 1.03 8.26 -0.94
CA MET A 149 2.29 7.83 -1.53
C MET A 149 3.26 9.03 -1.55
N ALA A 150 4.13 9.12 -0.55
CA ALA A 150 5.02 10.26 -0.36
C ALA A 150 6.41 9.81 0.11
N HIS A 151 7.44 10.49 -0.38
CA HIS A 151 8.81 10.27 0.03
C HIS A 151 9.17 11.05 1.31
N PRO A 152 10.24 10.71 2.02
CA PRO A 152 10.63 11.32 3.29
C PRO A 152 10.69 12.84 3.30
N ASP A 153 11.14 13.47 2.22
CA ASP A 153 11.21 14.91 2.04
C ASP A 153 9.83 15.59 1.86
N GLN A 154 8.79 14.82 1.53
CA GLN A 154 7.43 15.28 1.32
C GLN A 154 6.52 15.09 2.54
N LEU A 155 6.86 14.14 3.46
CA LEU A 155 5.96 13.71 4.53
C LEU A 155 5.54 14.84 5.48
N GLN A 156 6.45 15.76 5.85
CA GLN A 156 6.12 16.88 6.75
C GLN A 156 5.14 17.86 6.09
N ALA A 157 5.34 18.18 4.81
CA ALA A 157 4.44 19.04 4.07
C ALA A 157 3.05 18.38 3.90
N ALA A 158 3.04 17.07 3.60
CA ALA A 158 1.80 16.30 3.54
C ALA A 158 1.06 16.30 4.89
N ALA A 159 1.77 16.06 6.00
CA ALA A 159 1.18 16.11 7.34
C ALA A 159 0.54 17.47 7.64
N ALA A 160 1.23 18.58 7.31
CA ALA A 160 0.70 19.91 7.52
C ALA A 160 -0.61 20.19 6.74
N ARG A 161 -0.72 19.69 5.50
CA ARG A 161 -1.96 19.81 4.71
C ARG A 161 -3.07 18.92 5.25
N LEU A 162 -2.73 17.68 5.59
CA LEU A 162 -3.69 16.65 6.04
C LEU A 162 -4.24 16.94 7.46
N ALA A 163 -3.58 17.81 8.24
CA ALA A 163 -4.04 18.21 9.58
C ALA A 163 -5.45 18.82 9.59
N ALA A 164 -5.92 19.38 8.47
CA ALA A 164 -7.28 19.90 8.33
C ALA A 164 -8.37 18.81 8.16
N PHE A 165 -7.98 17.54 7.98
CA PHE A 165 -8.87 16.43 7.63
C PHE A 165 -8.86 15.32 8.69
N GLY A 166 -9.12 15.69 9.96
CA GLY A 166 -9.03 14.80 11.12
C GLY A 166 -10.02 13.62 11.14
N ASP A 167 -10.96 13.59 10.22
CA ASP A 167 -11.97 12.52 10.04
C ASP A 167 -11.81 11.74 8.70
N LEU A 168 -10.83 12.09 7.87
CA LEU A 168 -10.46 11.33 6.67
C LEU A 168 -9.59 10.14 7.06
N SER A 169 -9.95 8.93 6.65
CA SER A 169 -9.08 7.76 6.81
C SER A 169 -7.87 7.86 5.88
N ILE A 170 -6.67 7.97 6.45
CA ILE A 170 -5.41 8.13 5.73
C ILE A 170 -4.51 6.93 5.97
N VAL A 171 -3.95 6.37 4.90
CA VAL A 171 -2.96 5.31 4.95
C VAL A 171 -1.65 5.78 4.35
N VAL A 172 -0.59 5.80 5.15
CA VAL A 172 0.77 6.11 4.67
C VAL A 172 1.34 4.85 4.02
N GLU A 173 1.56 4.88 2.70
CA GLU A 173 2.11 3.74 1.97
C GLU A 173 3.60 3.51 2.26
N HIS A 174 4.01 2.25 2.16
CA HIS A 174 5.40 1.81 2.08
C HIS A 174 6.30 2.35 3.20
N THR A 175 5.78 2.38 4.43
CA THR A 175 6.54 2.89 5.58
C THR A 175 7.04 4.33 5.38
N GLY A 176 6.29 5.17 4.60
CA GLY A 176 6.71 6.51 4.20
C GLY A 176 7.78 6.52 3.09
N TRP A 177 7.82 5.48 2.32
CA TRP A 177 8.56 5.28 1.07
C TRP A 177 9.99 5.86 1.01
N PRO A 178 10.93 5.39 1.85
CA PRO A 178 12.33 5.80 1.78
C PRO A 178 12.93 5.43 0.42
N ARG A 179 13.87 6.24 -0.07
CA ARG A 179 14.61 5.97 -1.32
C ARG A 179 15.92 5.23 -1.07
N THR A 180 16.48 5.40 0.11
CA THR A 180 17.78 4.83 0.50
C THR A 180 17.76 4.41 1.96
N ASN A 181 18.77 3.63 2.37
CA ASN A 181 19.00 3.27 3.79
C ASN A 181 20.12 4.12 4.41
N THR A 182 20.20 5.42 4.09
CA THR A 182 21.20 6.34 4.65
C THR A 182 20.70 7.02 5.93
N ASP A 183 21.64 7.51 6.75
CA ASP A 183 21.29 8.22 7.99
C ASP A 183 20.57 9.54 7.72
N ASP A 184 20.96 10.27 6.66
CA ASP A 184 20.31 11.53 6.27
C ASP A 184 18.85 11.30 5.87
N GLU A 185 18.58 10.29 5.04
CA GLU A 185 17.22 9.90 4.66
C GLU A 185 16.40 9.51 5.90
N ARG A 186 17.03 8.76 6.80
CA ARG A 186 16.38 8.30 8.03
C ARG A 186 15.98 9.45 8.97
N VAL A 187 16.78 10.52 9.02
CA VAL A 187 16.45 11.73 9.80
C VAL A 187 15.24 12.43 9.24
N LEU A 188 15.17 12.65 7.92
CA LEU A 188 14.00 13.25 7.24
C LEU A 188 12.75 12.40 7.42
N TRP A 189 12.89 11.11 7.17
CA TRP A 189 11.82 10.14 7.31
C TRP A 189 11.21 10.12 8.72
N ARG A 190 12.06 10.05 9.77
CA ARG A 190 11.58 10.05 11.16
C ARG A 190 10.75 11.28 11.50
N LYS A 191 11.20 12.46 11.08
CA LYS A 191 10.47 13.71 11.30
C LYS A 191 9.10 13.71 10.61
N GLY A 192 9.09 13.28 9.36
CA GLY A 192 7.87 13.23 8.58
C GLY A 192 6.88 12.18 9.09
N LEU A 193 7.39 10.99 9.45
CA LEU A 193 6.55 9.91 9.95
C LEU A 193 5.94 10.24 11.32
N ALA A 194 6.72 10.86 12.23
CA ALA A 194 6.21 11.36 13.51
C ALA A 194 5.12 12.41 13.30
N ALA A 195 5.33 13.38 12.40
CA ALA A 195 4.32 14.40 12.10
C ALA A 195 3.00 13.81 11.59
N LEU A 196 3.07 12.75 10.78
CA LEU A 196 1.86 12.03 10.33
C LEU A 196 1.20 11.24 11.47
N ALA A 197 2.00 10.59 12.33
CA ALA A 197 1.48 9.83 13.47
C ALA A 197 0.77 10.74 14.49
N ASP A 198 1.23 11.98 14.66
CA ASP A 198 0.68 12.99 15.57
C ASP A 198 -0.68 13.54 15.11
N LEU A 199 -1.08 13.33 13.84
CA LEU A 199 -2.39 13.74 13.34
C LEU A 199 -3.55 12.97 14.01
N GLY A 200 -3.31 11.77 14.54
CA GLY A 200 -4.30 11.02 15.31
C GLY A 200 -4.62 9.63 14.75
N ASP A 201 -5.69 9.05 15.29
CA ASP A 201 -6.04 7.64 15.06
C ASP A 201 -6.56 7.33 13.63
N HIS A 202 -6.93 8.36 12.88
CA HIS A 202 -7.36 8.26 11.48
C HIS A 202 -6.19 8.05 10.50
N VAL A 203 -4.94 8.20 10.95
CA VAL A 203 -3.74 7.98 10.15
C VAL A 203 -3.09 6.65 10.52
N VAL A 204 -2.92 5.78 9.54
CA VAL A 204 -2.39 4.42 9.67
C VAL A 204 -1.17 4.27 8.75
N CYS A 205 -0.18 3.47 9.16
CA CYS A 205 1.02 3.20 8.39
C CYS A 205 1.00 1.78 7.82
N LYS A 206 1.21 1.66 6.51
CA LYS A 206 1.39 0.40 5.81
C LYS A 206 2.87 0.02 5.79
N LEU A 207 3.23 -1.03 6.50
CA LEU A 207 4.58 -1.55 6.66
C LEU A 207 4.94 -2.44 5.47
N SER A 208 5.46 -1.83 4.41
CA SER A 208 5.77 -2.49 3.12
C SER A 208 6.80 -1.70 2.32
N GLY A 209 7.18 -2.18 1.14
CA GLY A 209 7.93 -1.45 0.13
C GLY A 209 9.39 -1.14 0.47
N LEU A 210 9.93 -1.69 1.56
CA LEU A 210 11.31 -1.44 1.97
C LEU A 210 12.33 -2.22 1.14
N SER A 211 11.93 -3.32 0.53
CA SER A 211 12.84 -4.12 -0.30
C SER A 211 13.24 -3.41 -1.58
N MET A 212 12.39 -2.54 -2.13
CA MET A 212 12.70 -1.78 -3.34
C MET A 212 13.95 -0.91 -3.18
N PRO A 213 14.04 0.01 -2.19
CA PRO A 213 15.21 0.86 -2.02
C PRO A 213 16.40 0.12 -1.40
N PHE A 214 16.18 -0.97 -0.68
CA PHE A 214 17.26 -1.65 0.06
C PHE A 214 17.85 -2.84 -0.68
N GLY A 215 17.17 -3.35 -1.71
CA GLY A 215 17.61 -4.50 -2.50
C GLY A 215 17.72 -5.80 -1.70
N THR A 216 17.08 -5.86 -0.53
CA THR A 216 17.12 -7.00 0.39
C THR A 216 15.84 -7.08 1.22
N MET A 217 15.58 -8.27 1.78
CA MET A 217 14.52 -8.50 2.77
C MET A 217 15.10 -8.84 4.15
N ASP A 218 16.37 -8.54 4.41
CA ASP A 218 17.03 -8.92 5.66
C ASP A 218 16.46 -8.17 6.86
N ARG A 219 16.29 -8.90 7.98
CA ARG A 219 15.83 -8.34 9.25
C ARG A 219 16.65 -7.13 9.69
N GLY A 220 17.98 -7.18 9.56
CA GLY A 220 18.86 -6.08 9.95
C GLY A 220 18.64 -4.78 9.19
N ALA A 221 18.25 -4.88 7.91
CA ALA A 221 17.90 -3.73 7.09
C ALA A 221 16.51 -3.16 7.44
N PHE A 222 15.54 -4.03 7.74
CA PHE A 222 14.15 -3.64 7.95
C PHE A 222 13.84 -3.19 9.39
N ALA A 223 14.41 -3.85 10.39
CA ALA A 223 14.06 -3.63 11.80
C ALA A 223 14.09 -2.16 12.22
N PRO A 224 15.12 -1.35 11.90
CA PRO A 224 15.18 0.05 12.33
C PRO A 224 14.01 0.93 11.80
N TRP A 225 13.43 0.55 10.66
CA TRP A 225 12.31 1.25 10.03
C TRP A 225 10.98 0.76 10.58
N LEU A 226 10.79 -0.55 10.63
CA LEU A 226 9.55 -1.16 11.10
C LEU A 226 9.33 -0.90 12.59
N GLU A 227 10.37 -1.07 13.43
CA GLU A 227 10.31 -0.84 14.87
C GLU A 227 9.96 0.62 15.19
N TYR A 228 10.59 1.58 14.51
CA TYR A 228 10.25 3.00 14.68
C TYR A 228 8.85 3.34 14.22
N ALA A 229 8.40 2.82 13.08
CA ALA A 229 7.02 3.05 12.62
C ALA A 229 5.99 2.48 13.62
N ILE A 230 6.25 1.27 14.14
CA ILE A 230 5.40 0.66 15.17
C ILE A 230 5.43 1.45 16.48
N GLU A 231 6.60 2.02 16.86
CA GLU A 231 6.71 2.89 18.02
C GLU A 231 5.85 4.15 17.89
N MET A 232 5.90 4.81 16.72
CA MET A 232 5.17 6.06 16.49
C MET A 232 3.66 5.88 16.35
N PHE A 233 3.23 4.88 15.61
CA PHE A 233 1.82 4.67 15.31
C PHE A 233 1.12 3.72 16.31
N GLY A 234 1.88 2.84 16.95
CA GLY A 234 1.32 1.71 17.69
C GLY A 234 0.82 0.59 16.78
N ALA A 235 0.75 -0.64 17.30
CA ALA A 235 0.35 -1.81 16.51
C ALA A 235 -1.08 -1.72 15.92
N ASN A 236 -1.98 -0.96 16.53
CA ASN A 236 -3.35 -0.76 16.04
C ASN A 236 -3.47 0.28 14.91
N ARG A 237 -2.37 0.96 14.58
CA ARG A 237 -2.28 1.87 13.43
C ARG A 237 -1.14 1.49 12.47
N CYS A 238 -0.67 0.23 12.52
CA CYS A 238 0.25 -0.34 11.54
C CYS A 238 -0.35 -1.61 10.95
N MET A 239 -0.05 -1.89 9.68
CA MET A 239 -0.44 -3.12 9.00
C MET A 239 0.65 -3.57 8.02
N PHE A 240 0.97 -4.86 8.01
CA PHE A 240 1.90 -5.43 7.04
C PHE A 240 1.27 -5.58 5.67
N ALA A 241 2.12 -5.44 4.64
CA ALA A 241 1.73 -5.65 3.27
C ALA A 241 2.90 -6.13 2.42
N SER A 242 2.62 -6.98 1.43
CA SER A 242 3.67 -7.58 0.62
C SER A 242 4.25 -6.66 -0.44
N ASN A 243 3.42 -5.80 -1.02
CA ASN A 243 3.75 -5.06 -2.24
C ASN A 243 4.14 -5.99 -3.41
N PHE A 244 3.61 -7.22 -3.44
CA PHE A 244 3.88 -8.17 -4.50
C PHE A 244 3.06 -7.86 -5.75
N PRO A 245 3.63 -8.04 -6.95
CA PRO A 245 4.95 -8.64 -7.23
C PRO A 245 6.13 -7.67 -7.23
N VAL A 246 5.97 -6.40 -6.88
CA VAL A 246 7.06 -5.41 -6.92
C VAL A 246 8.23 -5.83 -6.05
N ASP A 247 7.98 -6.17 -4.79
CA ASP A 247 9.00 -6.58 -3.83
C ASP A 247 9.61 -7.97 -4.15
N SER A 248 8.99 -8.76 -5.06
CA SER A 248 9.57 -10.03 -5.48
C SER A 248 10.93 -9.91 -6.18
N ALA A 249 11.31 -8.70 -6.59
CA ALA A 249 12.66 -8.41 -7.10
C ALA A 249 13.77 -8.67 -6.07
N ALA A 250 13.48 -8.55 -4.78
CA ALA A 250 14.47 -8.72 -3.71
C ALA A 250 14.36 -10.09 -2.99
N GLY A 251 13.30 -10.85 -3.22
CA GLY A 251 13.12 -12.16 -2.58
C GLY A 251 11.72 -12.74 -2.73
N THR A 252 11.43 -13.79 -1.97
CA THR A 252 10.14 -14.48 -1.99
C THR A 252 9.16 -13.89 -0.97
N PHE A 253 7.87 -14.16 -1.15
CA PHE A 253 6.84 -13.86 -0.16
C PHE A 253 7.17 -14.44 1.21
N ASP A 254 7.68 -15.68 1.25
CA ASP A 254 8.10 -16.33 2.49
C ASP A 254 9.26 -15.60 3.18
N ASN A 255 10.25 -15.11 2.42
CA ASN A 255 11.34 -14.30 2.97
C ASN A 255 10.81 -13.03 3.63
N LEU A 256 9.95 -12.29 2.93
CA LEU A 256 9.40 -11.04 3.42
C LEU A 256 8.60 -11.20 4.72
N TYR A 257 7.64 -12.13 4.72
CA TYR A 257 6.81 -12.36 5.90
C TYR A 257 7.56 -13.03 7.05
N THR A 258 8.61 -13.81 6.76
CA THR A 258 9.54 -14.30 7.79
C THR A 258 10.25 -13.14 8.46
N THR A 259 10.76 -12.17 7.70
CA THR A 259 11.38 -10.95 8.23
C THR A 259 10.40 -10.15 9.10
N PHE A 260 9.15 -9.95 8.66
CA PHE A 260 8.13 -9.30 9.47
C PHE A 260 7.85 -10.04 10.78
N SER A 261 7.76 -11.38 10.72
CA SER A 261 7.56 -12.20 11.91
C SER A 261 8.74 -12.12 12.88
N GLU A 262 9.99 -12.10 12.38
CA GLU A 262 11.19 -12.00 13.20
C GLU A 262 11.31 -10.63 13.87
N VAL A 263 11.03 -9.54 13.15
CA VAL A 263 11.06 -8.18 13.71
C VAL A 263 10.05 -8.03 14.84
N THR A 264 8.89 -8.68 14.72
CA THR A 264 7.80 -8.57 15.69
C THR A 264 7.74 -9.71 16.71
N SER A 265 8.75 -10.59 16.74
CA SER A 265 8.74 -11.82 17.56
C SER A 265 8.65 -11.59 19.07
N THR A 266 9.05 -10.40 19.54
CA THR A 266 9.00 -10.03 20.96
C THR A 266 7.68 -9.36 21.36
N LEU A 267 6.83 -9.01 20.40
CA LEU A 267 5.55 -8.38 20.68
C LEU A 267 4.52 -9.42 21.17
N ALA A 268 3.57 -8.96 21.98
CA ALA A 268 2.43 -9.78 22.38
C ALA A 268 1.62 -10.25 21.16
N GLU A 269 1.03 -11.45 21.25
CA GLU A 269 0.21 -12.05 20.19
C GLU A 269 -0.89 -11.10 19.69
N THR A 270 -1.55 -10.40 20.61
CA THR A 270 -2.58 -9.41 20.27
C THR A 270 -2.06 -8.21 19.48
N ALA A 271 -0.82 -7.79 19.70
CA ALA A 271 -0.18 -6.74 18.91
C ALA A 271 0.21 -7.28 17.53
N ARG A 272 0.70 -8.51 17.46
CA ARG A 272 1.01 -9.17 16.19
C ARG A 272 -0.25 -9.40 15.34
N ASP A 273 -1.37 -9.85 15.94
CA ASP A 273 -2.63 -9.99 15.20
C ASP A 273 -3.07 -8.66 14.57
N LYS A 274 -2.90 -7.53 15.27
CA LYS A 274 -3.19 -6.20 14.71
C LYS A 274 -2.32 -5.90 13.50
N LEU A 275 -1.01 -6.11 13.60
CA LEU A 275 -0.05 -5.84 12.53
C LEU A 275 -0.28 -6.73 11.31
N PHE A 276 -0.59 -7.99 11.50
CA PHE A 276 -0.72 -8.97 10.41
C PHE A 276 -2.13 -9.07 9.83
N ALA A 277 -3.17 -8.61 10.55
CA ALA A 277 -4.54 -8.77 10.09
C ALA A 277 -5.52 -7.66 10.55
N ALA A 278 -5.75 -7.51 11.84
CA ALA A 278 -6.90 -6.78 12.34
C ALA A 278 -6.91 -5.29 11.98
N THR A 279 -5.75 -4.65 11.86
CA THR A 279 -5.67 -3.24 11.42
C THR A 279 -6.13 -3.10 9.98
N ALA A 280 -5.70 -3.98 9.07
CA ALA A 280 -6.13 -3.96 7.68
C ALA A 280 -7.64 -4.24 7.55
N GLU A 281 -8.17 -5.20 8.32
CA GLU A 281 -9.61 -5.48 8.35
C GLU A 281 -10.43 -4.26 8.76
N ARG A 282 -10.00 -3.56 9.79
CA ARG A 282 -10.66 -2.35 10.28
C ARG A 282 -10.59 -1.21 9.26
N VAL A 283 -9.40 -0.94 8.70
CA VAL A 283 -9.18 0.18 7.78
C VAL A 283 -9.97 -0.01 6.49
N TYR A 284 -9.92 -1.20 5.91
CA TYR A 284 -10.59 -1.49 4.64
C TYR A 284 -12.01 -2.06 4.81
N ARG A 285 -12.47 -2.24 6.04
CA ARG A 285 -13.86 -2.72 6.35
C ARG A 285 -14.16 -4.07 5.68
N ILE A 286 -13.30 -5.06 5.90
CA ILE A 286 -13.34 -6.41 5.26
C ILE A 286 -13.36 -7.54 6.28
#